data_e37f81b332add2d4854af550b5dd967a
#
_entry.id   e37f81b332add2d4854af550b5dd967a
#
_cell.length_a   1.000
_cell.length_b   1.000
_cell.length_c   1.000
_cell.angle_alpha   90.00
_cell.angle_beta   90.00
_cell.angle_gamma   90.00
#
_symmetry.space_group_name_H-M   'P 1'
#
loop_
_entity.id
_entity.type
_entity.pdbx_description
1 polymer ?
#
loop_
_entity_poly.entity_id
_entity_poly.type
_entity_poly.pdbx_seq_one_letter_code
_entity_poly.pdbx_strand_id
1 'polypeptide(L)'
;MPRATNAAASRRRRKKVLGYAKGYFGNKSKLFRYAKEAVHHAWLYAFRDRRKKKGNFRSLWVVRLNAAARANGMSYSRLIEGLKAANIQLDRKVLSDIAIRDEVAFTALVAKAQDALKAKAAAAKAA
;
A
#
# COMPACT_ATOMS: atom_id res chain seq x y z
N MET A 1 46.11 -27.79 28.12
CA MET A 1 45.81 -27.89 26.68
C MET A 1 44.98 -26.68 26.26
N PRO A 2 45.39 -25.95 25.20
CA PRO A 2 44.58 -24.83 24.72
C PRO A 2 43.26 -25.37 24.16
N ARG A 3 42.11 -24.77 24.56
CA ARG A 3 40.80 -25.11 24.00
C ARG A 3 40.66 -24.52 22.59
N ALA A 4 40.28 -25.37 21.65
CA ALA A 4 39.85 -24.88 20.36
C ALA A 4 38.57 -24.03 20.50
N THR A 5 38.70 -22.73 20.28
CA THR A 5 37.55 -21.78 20.31
C THR A 5 37.14 -21.48 18.90
N ASN A 6 35.82 -21.50 18.61
CA ASN A 6 35.26 -21.17 17.27
C ASN A 6 35.23 -19.66 17.04
N ALA A 7 36.37 -18.97 17.26
CA ALA A 7 36.49 -17.52 17.15
C ALA A 7 36.22 -16.99 15.73
N ALA A 8 36.64 -17.76 14.71
CA ALA A 8 36.44 -17.39 13.31
C ALA A 8 34.97 -17.31 12.93
N ALA A 9 34.15 -18.30 13.32
CA ALA A 9 32.71 -18.29 13.07
C ALA A 9 31.99 -17.18 13.85
N SER A 10 32.38 -16.94 15.12
CA SER A 10 31.86 -15.86 15.94
C SER A 10 32.16 -14.48 15.30
N ARG A 11 33.40 -14.28 14.83
CA ARG A 11 33.79 -13.03 14.14
C ARG A 11 33.01 -12.84 12.83
N ARG A 12 32.78 -13.90 12.06
CA ARG A 12 31.98 -13.86 10.81
C ARG A 12 30.55 -13.45 11.09
N ARG A 13 29.91 -14.03 12.10
CA ARG A 13 28.52 -13.63 12.52
C ARG A 13 28.44 -12.15 12.92
N ARG A 14 29.38 -11.67 13.72
CA ARG A 14 29.45 -10.26 14.11
C ARG A 14 29.62 -9.33 12.92
N LYS A 15 30.56 -9.64 12.01
CA LYS A 15 30.78 -8.86 10.78
C LYS A 15 29.54 -8.81 9.90
N LYS A 16 28.80 -9.92 9.79
CA LYS A 16 27.54 -9.96 9.02
C LYS A 16 26.51 -8.98 9.58
N VAL A 17 26.28 -8.96 10.89
CA VAL A 17 25.34 -8.04 11.53
C VAL A 17 25.80 -6.57 11.39
N LEU A 18 27.06 -6.29 11.63
CA LEU A 18 27.63 -4.95 11.43
C LEU A 18 27.54 -4.49 9.98
N GLY A 19 27.62 -5.41 9.02
CA GLY A 19 27.39 -5.12 7.60
C GLY A 19 26.00 -4.55 7.32
N TYR A 20 24.96 -5.09 7.96
CA TYR A 20 23.59 -4.56 7.85
C TYR A 20 23.39 -3.22 8.58
N ALA A 21 24.22 -2.93 9.58
CA ALA A 21 24.13 -1.69 10.36
C ALA A 21 24.96 -0.54 9.75
N LYS A 22 25.56 -0.70 8.58
CA LYS A 22 26.30 0.37 7.90
C LYS A 22 25.39 1.58 7.66
N GLY A 23 25.92 2.76 7.98
CA GLY A 23 25.17 4.03 7.84
C GLY A 23 24.26 4.38 9.03
N TYR A 24 24.13 3.51 10.04
CA TYR A 24 23.35 3.82 11.23
C TYR A 24 24.05 4.87 12.08
N PHE A 25 23.28 5.75 12.68
CA PHE A 25 23.80 6.86 13.48
C PHE A 25 24.55 6.38 14.72
N GLY A 26 25.72 6.98 14.97
CA GLY A 26 26.54 6.79 16.18
C GLY A 26 27.00 5.35 16.38
N ASN A 27 26.90 4.90 17.61
CA ASN A 27 27.36 3.56 18.03
C ASN A 27 26.56 2.40 17.46
N LYS A 28 25.37 2.65 16.91
CA LYS A 28 24.54 1.63 16.26
C LYS A 28 25.19 1.03 14.99
N SER A 29 26.15 1.73 14.38
CA SER A 29 26.90 1.21 13.23
C SER A 29 28.19 0.47 13.60
N LYS A 30 28.73 0.69 14.81
CA LYS A 30 30.08 0.23 15.19
C LYS A 30 30.08 -0.83 16.29
N LEU A 31 29.28 -0.64 17.35
CA LEU A 31 29.22 -1.54 18.48
C LEU A 31 28.20 -2.67 18.23
N PHE A 32 28.69 -3.92 18.26
CA PHE A 32 27.90 -5.10 17.90
C PHE A 32 26.57 -5.22 18.71
N ARG A 33 26.59 -4.94 20.02
CA ARG A 33 25.37 -5.04 20.86
C ARG A 33 24.28 -4.12 20.37
N TYR A 34 24.60 -2.85 20.16
CA TYR A 34 23.64 -1.84 19.66
C TYR A 34 23.26 -2.08 18.21
N ALA A 35 24.22 -2.46 17.38
CA ALA A 35 23.98 -2.79 15.97
C ALA A 35 23.00 -3.97 15.84
N LYS A 36 23.17 -5.03 16.63
CA LYS A 36 22.31 -6.22 16.61
C LYS A 36 20.85 -5.83 16.90
N GLU A 37 20.60 -5.09 17.97
CA GLU A 37 19.25 -4.66 18.33
C GLU A 37 18.64 -3.77 17.25
N ALA A 38 19.37 -2.78 16.75
CA ALA A 38 18.92 -1.87 15.72
C ALA A 38 18.56 -2.61 14.41
N VAL A 39 19.37 -3.58 13.99
CA VAL A 39 19.11 -4.41 12.80
C VAL A 39 17.89 -5.31 13.01
N HIS A 40 17.74 -5.93 14.19
CA HIS A 40 16.55 -6.74 14.49
C HIS A 40 15.27 -5.89 14.44
N HIS A 41 15.27 -4.69 15.02
CA HIS A 41 14.13 -3.77 14.92
C HIS A 41 13.85 -3.36 13.47
N ALA A 42 14.89 -3.08 12.68
CA ALA A 42 14.73 -2.77 11.27
C ALA A 42 14.03 -3.90 10.50
N TRP A 43 14.40 -5.16 10.77
CA TRP A 43 13.76 -6.32 10.14
C TRP A 43 12.31 -6.51 10.57
N LEU A 44 12.01 -6.30 11.86
CA LEU A 44 10.63 -6.34 12.37
C LEU A 44 9.76 -5.26 11.72
N TYR A 45 10.28 -4.03 11.62
CA TYR A 45 9.59 -2.94 10.94
C TYR A 45 9.42 -3.21 9.44
N ALA A 46 10.44 -3.70 8.78
CA ALA A 46 10.35 -4.06 7.36
C ALA A 46 9.28 -5.13 7.12
N PHE A 47 9.17 -6.14 7.99
CA PHE A 47 8.13 -7.16 7.91
C PHE A 47 6.73 -6.56 8.09
N ARG A 48 6.54 -5.78 9.17
CA ARG A 48 5.27 -5.09 9.45
C ARG A 48 4.86 -4.16 8.32
N ASP A 49 5.79 -3.35 7.81
CA ASP A 49 5.48 -2.28 6.87
C ASP A 49 5.24 -2.82 5.46
N ARG A 50 5.83 -3.97 5.08
CA ARG A 50 5.41 -4.70 3.87
C ARG A 50 3.94 -5.12 3.91
N ARG A 51 3.39 -5.44 5.07
CA ARG A 51 1.96 -5.73 5.25
C ARG A 51 1.11 -4.47 5.23
N LYS A 52 1.54 -3.41 5.93
CA LYS A 52 0.86 -2.11 5.96
C LYS A 52 0.84 -1.42 4.60
N LYS A 53 1.88 -1.58 3.81
CA LYS A 53 2.01 -0.99 2.47
C LYS A 53 0.77 -1.22 1.59
N LYS A 54 0.19 -2.42 1.63
CA LYS A 54 -1.02 -2.76 0.86
C LYS A 54 -2.21 -1.88 1.25
N GLY A 55 -2.43 -1.69 2.55
CA GLY A 55 -3.47 -0.80 3.07
C GLY A 55 -3.21 0.66 2.73
N ASN A 56 -1.98 1.13 2.86
CA ASN A 56 -1.60 2.50 2.54
C ASN A 56 -1.84 2.84 1.06
N PHE A 57 -1.46 1.94 0.14
CA PHE A 57 -1.74 2.13 -1.28
C PHE A 57 -3.23 2.12 -1.58
N ARG A 58 -4.00 1.23 -0.95
CA ARG A 58 -5.45 1.22 -1.12
C ARG A 58 -6.08 2.54 -0.65
N SER A 59 -5.64 3.09 0.48
CA SER A 59 -6.09 4.40 0.95
C SER A 59 -5.75 5.51 -0.03
N LEU A 60 -4.54 5.50 -0.59
CA LEU A 60 -4.12 6.46 -1.61
C LEU A 60 -5.00 6.38 -2.87
N TRP A 61 -5.31 5.18 -3.37
CA TRP A 61 -6.22 5.01 -4.52
C TRP A 61 -7.62 5.55 -4.22
N VAL A 62 -8.14 5.31 -3.01
CA VAL A 62 -9.45 5.84 -2.58
C VAL A 62 -9.45 7.36 -2.56
N VAL A 63 -8.39 8.00 -2.05
CA VAL A 63 -8.27 9.47 -2.04
C VAL A 63 -8.28 10.03 -3.47
N ARG A 64 -7.51 9.45 -4.37
CA ARG A 64 -7.44 9.86 -5.78
C ARG A 64 -8.78 9.71 -6.48
N LEU A 65 -9.43 8.56 -6.32
CA LEU A 65 -10.76 8.28 -6.88
C LEU A 65 -11.83 9.22 -6.33
N ASN A 66 -11.76 9.55 -5.03
CA ASN A 66 -12.70 10.48 -4.43
C ASN A 66 -12.54 11.90 -4.99
N ALA A 67 -11.31 12.35 -5.20
CA ALA A 67 -11.03 13.64 -5.81
C ALA A 67 -11.57 13.70 -7.25
N ALA A 68 -11.26 12.71 -8.08
CA ALA A 68 -11.73 12.64 -9.47
C ALA A 68 -13.25 12.47 -9.56
N ALA A 69 -13.86 11.67 -8.69
CA ALA A 69 -15.31 11.52 -8.64
C ALA A 69 -16.01 12.82 -8.25
N ARG A 70 -15.48 13.57 -7.28
CA ARG A 70 -16.03 14.88 -6.87
C ARG A 70 -15.91 15.93 -7.96
N ALA A 71 -14.82 15.93 -8.73
CA ALA A 71 -14.70 16.80 -9.91
C ALA A 71 -15.80 16.52 -10.94
N ASN A 72 -16.28 15.28 -11.02
CA ASN A 72 -17.42 14.87 -11.87
C ASN A 72 -18.78 14.88 -11.13
N GLY A 73 -18.90 15.61 -10.01
CA GLY A 73 -20.15 15.80 -9.28
C GLY A 73 -20.67 14.58 -8.50
N MET A 74 -19.81 13.57 -8.25
CA MET A 74 -20.19 12.34 -7.56
C MET A 74 -19.31 12.06 -6.34
N SER A 75 -19.86 11.44 -5.28
CA SER A 75 -19.06 10.96 -4.16
C SER A 75 -18.47 9.58 -4.45
N TYR A 76 -17.35 9.25 -3.81
CA TYR A 76 -16.68 7.95 -3.94
C TYR A 76 -17.62 6.77 -3.65
N SER A 77 -18.44 6.86 -2.61
CA SER A 77 -19.38 5.79 -2.24
C SER A 77 -20.41 5.52 -3.34
N ARG A 78 -20.96 6.59 -3.91
CA ARG A 78 -21.91 6.49 -5.04
C ARG A 78 -21.23 5.97 -6.30
N LEU A 79 -20.01 6.40 -6.60
CA LEU A 79 -19.24 5.88 -7.71
C LEU A 79 -19.07 4.36 -7.60
N ILE A 80 -18.62 3.85 -6.45
CA ILE A 80 -18.41 2.42 -6.24
C ILE A 80 -19.73 1.64 -6.27
N GLU A 81 -20.80 2.20 -5.73
CA GLU A 81 -22.15 1.61 -5.82
C GLU A 81 -22.62 1.53 -7.27
N GLY A 82 -22.46 2.61 -8.03
CA GLY A 82 -22.84 2.65 -9.45
C GLY A 82 -22.05 1.70 -10.32
N LEU A 83 -20.71 1.63 -10.14
CA LEU A 83 -19.88 0.68 -10.86
C LEU A 83 -20.27 -0.77 -10.59
N LYS A 84 -20.61 -1.08 -9.32
CA LYS A 84 -21.13 -2.42 -8.96
C LYS A 84 -22.49 -2.70 -9.62
N ALA A 85 -23.40 -1.72 -9.63
CA ALA A 85 -24.70 -1.84 -10.26
C ALA A 85 -24.58 -2.01 -11.79
N ALA A 86 -23.59 -1.36 -12.41
CA ALA A 86 -23.26 -1.51 -13.82
C ALA A 86 -22.47 -2.81 -14.13
N ASN A 87 -22.21 -3.65 -13.12
CA ASN A 87 -21.40 -4.87 -13.21
C ASN A 87 -19.96 -4.66 -13.75
N ILE A 88 -19.37 -3.47 -13.50
CA ILE A 88 -18.02 -3.12 -13.90
C ILE A 88 -17.05 -3.57 -12.79
N GLN A 89 -16.29 -4.62 -13.05
CA GLN A 89 -15.37 -5.27 -12.10
C GLN A 89 -13.92 -4.78 -12.26
N LEU A 90 -13.72 -3.46 -12.19
CA LEU A 90 -12.38 -2.88 -12.16
C LEU A 90 -11.89 -2.69 -10.72
N ASP A 91 -10.62 -3.01 -10.48
CA ASP A 91 -10.03 -2.79 -9.17
C ASP A 91 -9.71 -1.29 -8.92
N ARG A 92 -9.52 -0.93 -7.65
CA ARG A 92 -9.26 0.45 -7.27
C ARG A 92 -7.93 0.98 -7.81
N LYS A 93 -6.95 0.11 -8.04
CA LYS A 93 -5.65 0.49 -8.59
C LYS A 93 -5.81 0.92 -10.04
N VAL A 94 -6.48 0.10 -10.86
CA VAL A 94 -6.75 0.40 -12.27
C VAL A 94 -7.62 1.66 -12.40
N LEU A 95 -8.71 1.74 -11.64
CA LEU A 95 -9.56 2.94 -11.65
C LEU A 95 -8.78 4.21 -11.27
N SER A 96 -7.91 4.13 -10.28
CA SER A 96 -7.05 5.27 -9.87
C SER A 96 -6.03 5.64 -10.94
N ASP A 97 -5.52 4.70 -11.70
CA ASP A 97 -4.58 4.95 -12.80
C ASP A 97 -5.30 5.62 -13.98
N ILE A 98 -6.49 5.13 -14.36
CA ILE A 98 -7.37 5.75 -15.35
C ILE A 98 -7.71 7.19 -14.95
N ALA A 99 -8.10 7.41 -13.70
CA ALA A 99 -8.47 8.74 -13.20
C ALA A 99 -7.34 9.79 -13.28
N ILE A 100 -6.07 9.36 -13.36
CA ILE A 100 -4.92 10.25 -13.49
C ILE A 100 -4.48 10.42 -14.95
N ARG A 101 -4.52 9.34 -15.72
CA ARG A 101 -3.94 9.31 -17.07
C ARG A 101 -4.94 9.64 -18.16
N ASP A 102 -6.20 9.28 -17.94
CA ASP A 102 -7.27 9.39 -18.94
C ASP A 102 -8.56 9.90 -18.29
N GLU A 103 -8.67 11.22 -18.23
CA GLU A 103 -9.83 11.90 -17.66
C GLU A 103 -11.10 11.63 -18.47
N VAL A 104 -10.98 11.48 -19.79
CA VAL A 104 -12.12 11.21 -20.68
C VAL A 104 -12.70 9.83 -20.40
N ALA A 105 -11.84 8.80 -20.33
CA ALA A 105 -12.28 7.45 -19.98
C ALA A 105 -12.88 7.39 -18.58
N PHE A 106 -12.32 8.12 -17.61
CA PHE A 106 -12.86 8.16 -16.26
C PHE A 106 -14.25 8.82 -16.22
N THR A 107 -14.44 9.91 -16.94
CA THR A 107 -15.76 10.60 -17.05
C THR A 107 -16.81 9.68 -17.67
N ALA A 108 -16.46 8.90 -18.69
CA ALA A 108 -17.34 7.89 -19.27
C ALA A 108 -17.73 6.78 -18.26
N LEU A 109 -16.79 6.37 -17.38
CA LEU A 109 -17.09 5.41 -16.30
C LEU A 109 -18.05 6.02 -15.26
N VAL A 110 -17.88 7.30 -14.92
CA VAL A 110 -18.78 8.02 -14.01
C VAL A 110 -20.18 8.10 -14.59
N ALA A 111 -20.34 8.43 -15.88
CA ALA A 111 -21.63 8.46 -16.56
C ALA A 111 -22.36 7.11 -16.49
N LYS A 112 -21.66 6.02 -16.82
CA LYS A 112 -22.20 4.65 -16.70
C LYS A 112 -22.65 4.31 -15.27
N ALA A 113 -21.86 4.74 -14.26
CA ALA A 113 -22.21 4.53 -12.86
C ALA A 113 -23.46 5.34 -12.45
N GLN A 114 -23.62 6.55 -12.95
CA GLN A 114 -24.81 7.38 -12.71
C GLN A 114 -26.07 6.75 -13.31
N ASP A 115 -26.00 6.29 -14.54
CA ASP A 115 -27.12 5.68 -15.23
C ASP A 115 -27.56 4.36 -14.57
N ALA A 116 -26.61 3.54 -14.14
CA ALA A 116 -26.88 2.32 -13.38
C ALA A 116 -27.56 2.63 -12.02
N LEU A 117 -27.16 3.71 -11.34
CA LEU A 117 -27.82 4.13 -10.10
C LEU A 117 -29.24 4.63 -10.33
N LYS A 118 -29.49 5.37 -11.42
CA LYS A 118 -30.84 5.80 -11.80
C LYS A 118 -31.75 4.61 -12.09
N ALA A 119 -31.24 3.62 -12.87
CA ALA A 119 -31.96 2.39 -13.15
C ALA A 119 -32.29 1.59 -11.89
N LYS A 120 -31.30 1.44 -10.98
CA LYS A 120 -31.49 0.79 -9.67
C LYS A 120 -32.56 1.51 -8.81
N ALA A 121 -32.55 2.84 -8.78
CA ALA A 121 -33.51 3.62 -8.04
C ALA A 121 -34.93 3.53 -8.63
N ALA A 122 -35.05 3.46 -9.96
CA ALA A 122 -36.36 3.25 -10.64
C ALA A 122 -36.90 1.85 -10.34
N ALA A 123 -36.08 0.80 -10.39
CA ALA A 123 -36.49 -0.55 -10.03
C ALA A 123 -36.95 -0.67 -8.57
N ALA A 124 -36.26 -0.01 -7.63
CA ALA A 124 -36.67 0.02 -6.23
C ALA A 124 -37.96 0.81 -5.92
N LYS A 125 -38.39 1.68 -6.82
CA LYS A 125 -39.69 2.39 -6.69
C LYS A 125 -40.84 1.61 -7.31
N ALA A 126 -40.54 0.66 -8.19
CA ALA A 126 -41.54 -0.15 -8.88
C ALA A 126 -41.87 -1.47 -8.16
N ALA A 127 -41.07 -1.82 -7.13
CA ALA A 127 -41.28 -2.97 -6.25
C ALA A 127 -41.93 -2.56 -4.92
#